data_ccab3e9e61f954270f10d7a4d7434103
#
_entry.id   ccab3e9e61f954270f10d7a4d7434103
#
_cell.length_a   1.000
_cell.length_b   1.000
_cell.length_c   1.000
_cell.angle_alpha   90.00
_cell.angle_beta   90.00
_cell.angle_gamma   90.00
#
_symmetry.space_group_name_H-M   'P 1'
#
loop_
_entity.id
_entity.type
_entity.pdbx_description
1 polymer ?
#
loop_
_entity_poly.entity_id
_entity_poly.type
_entity_poly.pdbx_seq_one_letter_code
_entity_poly.pdbx_strand_id
1 'polypeptide(L)'
;KEGKKQMNQLKPMLLTSLKNYNRSQFVKDVTAGIIVAIIALPLSIALALASGVGPEAGIFTAIVAGFVISALGGSSVQIAGPTAAFATIVAGIVAKNGMDGLIIATILAGVFLILMGLCHFGSLIKFIPYTITTGFTSGIAVTIVIGQLKDFFGISYPDGVKPIETTEKLKAFFENFSTFSLDALIVGGVSLAILILAPYVLKKVPGSLPAVIVGILMVKFLPLKVATIGNLYTISNSLPTLHIPSMNLSMIGDALPNAFTIAVLAAIESLLSCVVADGMINGKHRSDMELVAQGAGNIASALFGGIPATGAIARTAANIKNGGRTPIAGMVHSITLVIVLVVLMPFAGMIPMPTIAAILFVVAYNMCQWRTFVHLIRTAPKSDIIVLLTTFILTVVFDLVVAIEIGMVLACLLFIKRMSEETHVDSWTYVDDDTPDVDEHLRRLPLQIRVYEITGPLFFGAADAIEHIVVKDFTTCLILRMRSVPALDSTALNALQNLTKVCESKGITLVFSHVNEQPMKVMVKSGFVDLVGKENFCPNIRAALDHAEKIIATAK
;
A
#
# COMPACT_ATOMS: atom_id res chain seq x y z
N LYS A 1 29.78 -7.19 -5.59
CA LYS A 1 29.16 -6.65 -4.33
C LYS A 1 27.63 -6.65 -4.42
N GLU A 2 27.03 -6.40 -5.60
CA GLU A 2 25.57 -6.40 -5.81
C GLU A 2 24.96 -7.79 -5.62
N GLY A 3 25.51 -8.84 -6.18
CA GLY A 3 24.99 -10.21 -6.01
C GLY A 3 24.98 -10.70 -4.55
N LYS A 4 25.97 -10.31 -3.72
CA LYS A 4 25.92 -10.59 -2.26
C LYS A 4 24.87 -9.77 -1.53
N LYS A 5 24.53 -8.58 -2.01
CA LYS A 5 23.48 -7.72 -1.44
C LYS A 5 22.09 -8.26 -1.79
N GLN A 6 21.92 -8.75 -3.01
CA GLN A 6 20.68 -9.41 -3.48
C GLN A 6 20.43 -10.74 -2.77
N MET A 7 21.43 -11.62 -2.64
CA MET A 7 21.29 -12.88 -1.88
C MET A 7 20.94 -12.66 -0.39
N ASN A 8 21.31 -11.52 0.19
CA ASN A 8 20.95 -11.20 1.57
C ASN A 8 19.48 -10.73 1.71
N GLN A 9 18.85 -10.34 0.62
CA GLN A 9 17.43 -9.92 0.57
C GLN A 9 16.46 -11.12 0.62
N LEU A 10 16.84 -12.29 0.11
CA LEU A 10 16.04 -13.53 0.09
C LEU A 10 16.36 -14.49 1.24
N LYS A 11 16.88 -13.99 2.35
CA LYS A 11 17.19 -14.81 3.53
C LYS A 11 16.17 -14.54 4.64
N PRO A 12 15.54 -15.58 5.23
CA PRO A 12 14.64 -15.41 6.37
C PRO A 12 15.28 -14.67 7.53
N MET A 13 14.53 -13.75 8.15
CA MET A 13 15.04 -12.97 9.30
C MET A 13 15.29 -13.84 10.52
N LEU A 14 14.53 -14.93 10.69
CA LEU A 14 14.71 -15.92 11.74
C LEU A 14 16.16 -16.40 11.86
N LEU A 15 16.78 -16.77 10.71
CA LEU A 15 18.17 -17.24 10.68
C LEU A 15 19.19 -16.19 11.13
N THR A 16 18.86 -14.91 11.01
CA THR A 16 19.71 -13.83 11.47
C THR A 16 19.49 -13.54 12.95
N SER A 17 18.23 -13.56 13.39
CA SER A 17 17.83 -13.31 14.77
C SER A 17 18.34 -14.36 15.74
N LEU A 18 18.42 -15.62 15.29
CA LEU A 18 18.91 -16.73 16.14
C LEU A 18 20.40 -16.65 16.48
N LYS A 19 21.22 -15.92 15.70
CA LYS A 19 22.68 -15.86 15.94
C LYS A 19 23.04 -15.22 17.27
N ASN A 20 22.26 -14.24 17.75
CA ASN A 20 22.51 -13.50 19.00
C ASN A 20 21.35 -13.70 19.99
N TYR A 21 20.62 -14.81 19.89
CA TYR A 21 19.43 -15.05 20.69
C TYR A 21 19.80 -15.46 22.13
N ASN A 22 19.18 -14.81 23.10
CA ASN A 22 19.44 -15.09 24.51
C ASN A 22 18.15 -15.41 25.30
N ARG A 23 18.32 -15.99 26.49
CA ARG A 23 17.18 -16.41 27.34
C ARG A 23 16.26 -15.25 27.74
N SER A 24 16.79 -14.06 27.95
CA SER A 24 15.99 -12.89 28.30
C SER A 24 15.05 -12.50 27.15
N GLN A 25 15.56 -12.51 25.91
CA GLN A 25 14.73 -12.22 24.72
C GLN A 25 13.72 -13.34 24.46
N PHE A 26 14.08 -14.61 24.71
CA PHE A 26 13.13 -15.72 24.60
C PHE A 26 11.90 -15.51 25.49
N VAL A 27 12.10 -15.18 26.76
CA VAL A 27 10.97 -14.93 27.69
C VAL A 27 10.10 -13.75 27.20
N LYS A 28 10.71 -12.69 26.68
CA LYS A 28 9.97 -11.54 26.13
C LYS A 28 9.17 -11.93 24.89
N ASP A 29 9.77 -12.68 23.97
CA ASP A 29 9.10 -13.12 22.75
C ASP A 29 7.94 -14.09 23.04
N VAL A 30 8.12 -15.01 24.00
CA VAL A 30 7.04 -15.91 24.46
C VAL A 30 5.90 -15.11 25.09
N THR A 31 6.22 -14.18 25.98
CA THR A 31 5.20 -13.34 26.65
C THR A 31 4.46 -12.47 25.62
N ALA A 32 5.18 -11.85 24.70
CA ALA A 32 4.58 -11.04 23.64
C ALA A 32 3.69 -11.89 22.72
N GLY A 33 4.16 -13.06 22.30
CA GLY A 33 3.40 -13.98 21.46
C GLY A 33 2.07 -14.41 22.10
N ILE A 34 2.08 -14.77 23.38
CA ILE A 34 0.86 -15.15 24.12
C ILE A 34 -0.11 -13.95 24.22
N ILE A 35 0.39 -12.77 24.58
CA ILE A 35 -0.46 -11.58 24.69
C ILE A 35 -1.09 -11.24 23.33
N VAL A 36 -0.31 -11.30 22.26
CA VAL A 36 -0.83 -11.03 20.92
C VAL A 36 -1.84 -12.09 20.46
N ALA A 37 -1.66 -13.36 20.84
CA ALA A 37 -2.65 -14.41 20.54
C ALA A 37 -4.01 -14.12 21.21
N ILE A 38 -4.00 -13.68 22.46
CA ILE A 38 -5.21 -13.29 23.19
C ILE A 38 -5.91 -12.10 22.49
N ILE A 39 -5.13 -11.12 22.01
CA ILE A 39 -5.67 -9.96 21.26
C ILE A 39 -6.24 -10.40 19.91
N ALA A 40 -5.55 -11.32 19.23
CA ALA A 40 -5.88 -11.73 17.88
C ALA A 40 -7.12 -12.63 17.80
N LEU A 41 -7.46 -13.37 18.84
CA LEU A 41 -8.55 -14.34 18.85
C LEU A 41 -9.93 -13.72 18.47
N PRO A 42 -10.47 -12.75 19.22
CA PRO A 42 -11.77 -12.18 18.90
C PRO A 42 -11.76 -11.49 17.52
N LEU A 43 -10.63 -10.88 17.17
CA LEU A 43 -10.46 -10.18 15.91
C LEU A 43 -10.42 -11.16 14.72
N SER A 44 -9.74 -12.29 14.84
CA SER A 44 -9.69 -13.30 13.78
C SER A 44 -11.05 -13.92 13.51
N ILE A 45 -11.83 -14.19 14.56
CA ILE A 45 -13.22 -14.64 14.47
C ILE A 45 -14.07 -13.57 13.76
N ALA A 46 -14.02 -12.32 14.24
CA ALA A 46 -14.80 -11.22 13.67
C ALA A 46 -14.51 -11.00 12.18
N LEU A 47 -13.25 -11.09 11.77
CA LEU A 47 -12.85 -10.91 10.37
C LEU A 47 -13.28 -12.07 9.48
N ALA A 48 -13.25 -13.32 9.97
CA ALA A 48 -13.80 -14.46 9.25
C ALA A 48 -15.30 -14.29 9.00
N LEU A 49 -16.05 -13.90 10.03
CA LEU A 49 -17.49 -13.65 9.91
C LEU A 49 -17.80 -12.50 8.96
N ALA A 50 -17.03 -11.39 9.03
CA ALA A 50 -17.15 -10.28 8.08
C ALA A 50 -16.83 -10.69 6.64
N SER A 51 -16.00 -11.72 6.47
CA SER A 51 -15.65 -12.33 5.17
C SER A 51 -16.69 -13.36 4.69
N GLY A 52 -17.78 -13.58 5.44
CA GLY A 52 -18.83 -14.54 5.09
C GLY A 52 -18.44 -16.01 5.24
N VAL A 53 -17.42 -16.32 6.03
CA VAL A 53 -16.92 -17.67 6.28
C VAL A 53 -17.05 -18.05 7.76
N GLY A 54 -16.90 -19.32 8.08
CA GLY A 54 -16.94 -19.81 9.46
C GLY A 54 -15.85 -19.19 10.35
N PRO A 55 -16.11 -19.05 11.66
CA PRO A 55 -15.21 -18.38 12.61
C PRO A 55 -13.85 -19.08 12.70
N GLU A 56 -13.79 -20.39 12.49
CA GLU A 56 -12.58 -21.21 12.50
C GLU A 56 -11.60 -20.82 11.39
N ALA A 57 -12.09 -20.43 10.19
CA ALA A 57 -11.23 -20.06 9.06
C ALA A 57 -10.29 -18.89 9.40
N GLY A 58 -10.76 -17.92 10.18
CA GLY A 58 -9.92 -16.81 10.64
C GLY A 58 -8.83 -17.25 11.62
N ILE A 59 -9.14 -18.22 12.48
CA ILE A 59 -8.16 -18.78 13.43
C ILE A 59 -7.17 -19.66 12.68
N PHE A 60 -7.61 -20.49 11.73
CA PHE A 60 -6.73 -21.31 10.88
C PHE A 60 -5.74 -20.43 10.13
N THR A 61 -6.20 -19.31 9.59
CA THR A 61 -5.33 -18.32 8.94
C THR A 61 -4.26 -17.79 9.90
N ALA A 62 -4.65 -17.38 11.11
CA ALA A 62 -3.70 -16.84 12.09
C ALA A 62 -2.72 -17.90 12.60
N ILE A 63 -3.12 -19.16 12.66
CA ILE A 63 -2.25 -20.30 13.01
C ILE A 63 -1.28 -20.59 11.87
N VAL A 64 -1.80 -20.94 10.70
CA VAL A 64 -1.01 -21.50 9.61
C VAL A 64 -0.20 -20.42 8.91
N ALA A 65 -0.85 -19.39 8.38
CA ALA A 65 -0.15 -18.29 7.73
C ALA A 65 0.74 -17.54 8.72
N GLY A 66 0.24 -17.27 9.93
CA GLY A 66 1.01 -16.59 10.98
C GLY A 66 2.32 -17.33 11.30
N PHE A 67 2.29 -18.64 11.41
CA PHE A 67 3.48 -19.46 11.65
C PHE A 67 4.45 -19.44 10.46
N VAL A 68 3.96 -19.70 9.25
CA VAL A 68 4.79 -19.77 8.04
C VAL A 68 5.44 -18.42 7.75
N ILE A 69 4.67 -17.34 7.82
CA ILE A 69 5.17 -15.99 7.58
C ILE A 69 6.20 -15.58 8.64
N SER A 70 5.96 -15.90 9.91
CA SER A 70 6.94 -15.63 10.95
C SER A 70 8.23 -16.43 10.78
N ALA A 71 8.15 -17.68 10.34
CA ALA A 71 9.32 -18.54 10.15
C ALA A 71 10.16 -18.14 8.93
N LEU A 72 9.51 -17.77 7.82
CA LEU A 72 10.17 -17.46 6.55
C LEU A 72 10.33 -15.96 6.31
N GLY A 73 9.66 -15.08 7.06
CA GLY A 73 9.54 -13.65 6.81
C GLY A 73 10.83 -12.87 6.80
N GLY A 74 10.76 -11.72 6.15
CA GLY A 74 11.83 -10.74 6.09
C GLY A 74 11.83 -9.74 7.25
N SER A 75 10.78 -9.71 8.07
CA SER A 75 10.67 -8.87 9.26
C SER A 75 10.99 -9.66 10.54
N SER A 76 11.60 -8.99 11.50
CA SER A 76 11.90 -9.62 12.81
C SER A 76 10.71 -9.63 13.77
N VAL A 77 9.70 -8.81 13.56
CA VAL A 77 8.62 -8.58 14.54
C VAL A 77 7.21 -8.67 13.99
N GLN A 78 7.06 -8.88 12.68
CA GLN A 78 5.75 -8.90 12.04
C GLN A 78 4.90 -10.06 12.55
N ILE A 79 3.64 -9.74 12.83
CA ILE A 79 2.59 -10.73 13.11
C ILE A 79 1.61 -10.70 11.94
N ALA A 80 1.47 -11.83 11.28
CA ALA A 80 0.55 -12.01 10.16
C ALA A 80 -0.72 -12.74 10.57
N GLY A 81 -1.75 -12.63 9.73
CA GLY A 81 -3.04 -13.29 9.92
C GLY A 81 -4.13 -12.62 9.09
N PRO A 82 -5.41 -12.94 9.34
CA PRO A 82 -6.51 -12.30 8.63
C PRO A 82 -6.57 -10.81 8.96
N THR A 83 -6.86 -9.97 7.96
CA THR A 83 -7.01 -8.52 8.12
C THR A 83 -8.34 -8.03 7.57
N ALA A 84 -8.76 -6.87 8.05
CA ALA A 84 -10.02 -6.27 7.65
C ALA A 84 -10.06 -5.89 6.15
N ALA A 85 -8.92 -5.62 5.55
CA ALA A 85 -8.82 -5.26 4.15
C ALA A 85 -9.29 -6.37 3.20
N PHE A 86 -9.15 -7.63 3.60
CA PHE A 86 -9.64 -8.75 2.79
C PHE A 86 -11.13 -9.05 2.98
N ALA A 87 -11.77 -8.54 4.03
CA ALA A 87 -13.12 -8.98 4.39
C ALA A 87 -14.13 -8.82 3.25
N THR A 88 -14.14 -7.68 2.58
CA THR A 88 -15.07 -7.41 1.47
C THR A 88 -14.75 -8.22 0.22
N ILE A 89 -13.48 -8.37 -0.12
CA ILE A 89 -13.01 -9.15 -1.29
C ILE A 89 -13.34 -10.63 -1.08
N VAL A 90 -13.00 -11.16 0.08
CA VAL A 90 -13.27 -12.56 0.42
C VAL A 90 -14.78 -12.84 0.43
N ALA A 91 -15.58 -11.96 1.03
CA ALA A 91 -17.04 -12.08 1.00
C ALA A 91 -17.60 -12.11 -0.42
N GLY A 92 -17.08 -11.26 -1.32
CA GLY A 92 -17.46 -11.24 -2.72
C GLY A 92 -17.11 -12.54 -3.47
N ILE A 93 -15.90 -13.06 -3.25
CA ILE A 93 -15.44 -14.32 -3.87
C ILE A 93 -16.25 -15.50 -3.35
N VAL A 94 -16.45 -15.59 -2.03
CA VAL A 94 -17.22 -16.69 -1.40
C VAL A 94 -18.66 -16.68 -1.87
N ALA A 95 -19.29 -15.51 -2.00
CA ALA A 95 -20.65 -15.39 -2.48
C ALA A 95 -20.83 -15.82 -3.95
N LYS A 96 -19.83 -15.58 -4.81
CA LYS A 96 -19.89 -15.91 -6.24
C LYS A 96 -19.37 -17.32 -6.56
N ASN A 97 -18.27 -17.73 -5.95
CA ASN A 97 -17.48 -18.91 -6.32
C ASN A 97 -17.34 -19.93 -5.19
N GLY A 98 -17.94 -19.67 -4.02
CA GLY A 98 -17.80 -20.54 -2.84
C GLY A 98 -16.41 -20.58 -2.23
N MET A 99 -16.22 -21.51 -1.28
CA MET A 99 -14.92 -21.70 -0.61
C MET A 99 -13.83 -22.21 -1.57
N ASP A 100 -14.16 -23.09 -2.51
CA ASP A 100 -13.18 -23.62 -3.47
C ASP A 100 -12.63 -22.51 -4.36
N GLY A 101 -13.47 -21.58 -4.82
CA GLY A 101 -13.03 -20.40 -5.56
C GLY A 101 -12.10 -19.49 -4.74
N LEU A 102 -12.38 -19.34 -3.45
CA LEU A 102 -11.51 -18.59 -2.54
C LEU A 102 -10.15 -19.29 -2.36
N ILE A 103 -10.14 -20.61 -2.16
CA ILE A 103 -8.90 -21.40 -2.00
C ILE A 103 -8.03 -21.25 -3.24
N ILE A 104 -8.61 -21.40 -4.45
CA ILE A 104 -7.88 -21.26 -5.71
C ILE A 104 -7.33 -19.85 -5.86
N ALA A 105 -8.15 -18.82 -5.64
CA ALA A 105 -7.71 -17.42 -5.72
C ALA A 105 -6.57 -17.11 -4.73
N THR A 106 -6.63 -17.66 -3.51
CA THR A 106 -5.62 -17.44 -2.48
C THR A 106 -4.31 -18.17 -2.79
N ILE A 107 -4.37 -19.40 -3.35
CA ILE A 107 -3.18 -20.12 -3.81
C ILE A 107 -2.50 -19.37 -4.95
N LEU A 108 -3.27 -18.93 -5.95
CA LEU A 108 -2.73 -18.14 -7.07
C LEU A 108 -2.13 -16.81 -6.59
N ALA A 109 -2.79 -16.14 -5.65
CA ALA A 109 -2.24 -14.93 -5.02
C ALA A 109 -0.92 -15.20 -4.31
N GLY A 110 -0.82 -16.33 -3.62
CA GLY A 110 0.43 -16.78 -3.00
C GLY A 110 1.55 -17.02 -4.02
N VAL A 111 1.24 -17.62 -5.16
CA VAL A 111 2.19 -17.78 -6.28
C VAL A 111 2.64 -16.41 -6.81
N PHE A 112 1.71 -15.47 -7.04
CA PHE A 112 2.07 -14.12 -7.47
C PHE A 112 2.98 -13.42 -6.47
N LEU A 113 2.71 -13.52 -5.17
CA LEU A 113 3.55 -12.94 -4.13
C LEU A 113 4.97 -13.53 -4.12
N ILE A 114 5.10 -14.86 -4.28
CA ILE A 114 6.41 -15.51 -4.41
C ILE A 114 7.16 -14.99 -5.64
N LEU A 115 6.50 -14.92 -6.79
CA LEU A 115 7.09 -14.39 -8.00
C LEU A 115 7.52 -12.92 -7.83
N MET A 116 6.66 -12.08 -7.23
CA MET A 116 7.00 -10.69 -6.93
C MET A 116 8.24 -10.58 -6.03
N GLY A 117 8.35 -11.43 -5.01
CA GLY A 117 9.53 -11.48 -4.13
C GLY A 117 10.79 -11.93 -4.86
N LEU A 118 10.71 -12.97 -5.69
CA LEU A 118 11.84 -13.47 -6.49
C LEU A 118 12.29 -12.48 -7.57
N CYS A 119 11.35 -11.74 -8.15
CA CYS A 119 11.63 -10.66 -9.11
C CYS A 119 12.07 -9.34 -8.44
N HIS A 120 12.29 -9.33 -7.13
CA HIS A 120 12.74 -8.15 -6.36
C HIS A 120 11.76 -6.97 -6.39
N PHE A 121 10.46 -7.24 -6.48
CA PHE A 121 9.40 -6.22 -6.49
C PHE A 121 9.11 -5.65 -5.09
N GLY A 122 9.71 -6.18 -4.03
CA GLY A 122 9.57 -5.65 -2.68
C GLY A 122 9.97 -4.16 -2.54
N SER A 123 10.83 -3.67 -3.43
CA SER A 123 11.19 -2.26 -3.46
C SER A 123 10.16 -1.36 -4.15
N LEU A 124 9.20 -1.92 -4.89
CA LEU A 124 8.19 -1.15 -5.63
C LEU A 124 7.12 -0.52 -4.73
N ILE A 125 6.94 -1.05 -3.53
CA ILE A 125 5.99 -0.50 -2.54
C ILE A 125 6.21 1.00 -2.28
N LYS A 126 7.45 1.46 -2.36
CA LYS A 126 7.80 2.88 -2.18
C LYS A 126 7.21 3.81 -3.24
N PHE A 127 6.77 3.26 -4.38
CA PHE A 127 6.14 4.03 -5.46
C PHE A 127 4.61 4.14 -5.31
N ILE A 128 4.03 3.47 -4.30
CA ILE A 128 2.60 3.63 -4.02
C ILE A 128 2.41 4.91 -3.20
N PRO A 129 1.67 5.89 -3.73
CA PRO A 129 1.43 7.15 -3.02
C PRO A 129 0.68 6.94 -1.71
N TYR A 130 1.08 7.68 -0.69
CA TYR A 130 0.44 7.65 0.63
C TYR A 130 -1.05 8.01 0.58
N THR A 131 -1.45 8.86 -0.36
CA THR A 131 -2.84 9.23 -0.60
C THR A 131 -3.71 8.07 -1.05
N ILE A 132 -3.18 7.17 -1.88
CA ILE A 132 -3.88 5.94 -2.28
C ILE A 132 -4.09 5.05 -1.06
N THR A 133 -3.03 4.77 -0.29
CA THR A 133 -3.14 3.89 0.89
C THR A 133 -4.09 4.45 1.93
N THR A 134 -4.09 5.77 2.17
CA THR A 134 -5.03 6.42 3.09
C THR A 134 -6.46 6.40 2.54
N GLY A 135 -6.64 6.65 1.24
CA GLY A 135 -7.94 6.63 0.58
C GLY A 135 -8.63 5.27 0.67
N PHE A 136 -7.92 4.19 0.27
CA PHE A 136 -8.51 2.86 0.31
C PHE A 136 -8.72 2.34 1.74
N THR A 137 -7.78 2.57 2.68
CA THR A 137 -7.98 2.11 4.06
C THR A 137 -9.17 2.80 4.73
N SER A 138 -9.38 4.09 4.47
CA SER A 138 -10.56 4.82 4.93
C SER A 138 -11.84 4.32 4.25
N GLY A 139 -11.79 4.00 2.95
CA GLY A 139 -12.91 3.41 2.21
C GLY A 139 -13.29 2.03 2.77
N ILE A 140 -12.32 1.14 2.98
CA ILE A 140 -12.55 -0.18 3.60
C ILE A 140 -13.18 -0.02 4.99
N ALA A 141 -12.72 0.93 5.79
CA ALA A 141 -13.30 1.18 7.11
C ALA A 141 -14.80 1.49 7.02
N VAL A 142 -15.20 2.33 6.05
CA VAL A 142 -16.61 2.65 5.81
C VAL A 142 -17.38 1.41 5.34
N THR A 143 -16.85 0.60 4.44
CA THR A 143 -17.51 -0.62 3.96
C THR A 143 -17.69 -1.65 5.07
N ILE A 144 -16.72 -1.78 6.00
CA ILE A 144 -16.86 -2.63 7.19
C ILE A 144 -17.98 -2.13 8.09
N VAL A 145 -18.03 -0.84 8.40
CA VAL A 145 -19.11 -0.27 9.22
C VAL A 145 -20.47 -0.57 8.60
N ILE A 146 -20.65 -0.30 7.31
CA ILE A 146 -21.91 -0.57 6.59
C ILE A 146 -22.24 -2.07 6.65
N GLY A 147 -21.25 -2.95 6.46
CA GLY A 147 -21.45 -4.40 6.53
C GLY A 147 -21.92 -4.90 7.91
N GLN A 148 -21.57 -4.20 8.98
CA GLN A 148 -21.88 -4.59 10.36
C GLN A 148 -23.17 -3.96 10.92
N LEU A 149 -23.80 -3.02 10.20
CA LEU A 149 -25.02 -2.38 10.64
C LEU A 149 -26.16 -3.39 10.92
N LYS A 150 -26.30 -4.38 10.03
CA LYS A 150 -27.29 -5.45 10.20
C LYS A 150 -27.17 -6.14 11.55
N ASP A 151 -25.99 -6.61 11.89
CA ASP A 151 -25.75 -7.42 13.08
C ASP A 151 -25.76 -6.55 14.36
N PHE A 152 -25.29 -5.29 14.27
CA PHE A 152 -25.31 -4.38 15.41
C PHE A 152 -26.73 -3.98 15.81
N PHE A 153 -27.61 -3.72 14.84
CA PHE A 153 -29.02 -3.37 15.08
C PHE A 153 -29.95 -4.59 15.11
N GLY A 154 -29.43 -5.80 14.88
CA GLY A 154 -30.21 -7.04 14.90
C GLY A 154 -31.30 -7.09 13.82
N ILE A 155 -31.01 -6.53 12.63
CA ILE A 155 -31.97 -6.46 11.53
C ILE A 155 -32.09 -7.83 10.84
N SER A 156 -33.32 -8.24 10.56
CA SER A 156 -33.60 -9.45 9.79
C SER A 156 -33.94 -9.09 8.35
N TYR A 157 -33.24 -9.72 7.40
CA TYR A 157 -33.58 -9.60 5.99
C TYR A 157 -34.54 -10.69 5.56
N PRO A 158 -35.46 -10.44 4.62
CA PRO A 158 -36.33 -11.47 4.04
C PRO A 158 -35.51 -12.60 3.39
N ASP A 159 -36.13 -13.79 3.33
CA ASP A 159 -35.50 -14.95 2.68
C ASP A 159 -35.13 -14.65 1.23
N GLY A 160 -33.89 -14.98 0.86
CA GLY A 160 -33.36 -14.75 -0.48
C GLY A 160 -32.60 -13.41 -0.66
N VAL A 161 -32.72 -12.45 0.26
CA VAL A 161 -32.00 -11.16 0.21
C VAL A 161 -30.63 -11.34 0.84
N LYS A 162 -29.61 -11.43 0.00
CA LYS A 162 -28.17 -11.51 0.41
C LYS A 162 -27.38 -10.39 -0.27
N PRO A 163 -27.42 -9.16 0.26
CA PRO A 163 -26.70 -8.03 -0.33
C PRO A 163 -25.18 -8.26 -0.22
N ILE A 164 -24.49 -8.11 -1.35
CA ILE A 164 -23.04 -8.31 -1.45
C ILE A 164 -22.34 -6.95 -1.48
N GLU A 165 -22.79 -6.07 -2.37
CA GLU A 165 -22.19 -4.75 -2.55
C GLU A 165 -22.54 -3.79 -1.40
N THR A 166 -21.69 -2.80 -1.17
CA THR A 166 -21.87 -1.82 -0.08
C THR A 166 -23.16 -1.02 -0.24
N THR A 167 -23.48 -0.64 -1.47
CA THR A 167 -24.72 0.08 -1.82
C THR A 167 -25.97 -0.77 -1.58
N GLU A 168 -25.92 -2.04 -1.94
CA GLU A 168 -27.00 -3.00 -1.69
C GLU A 168 -27.22 -3.24 -0.18
N LYS A 169 -26.11 -3.38 0.59
CA LYS A 169 -26.17 -3.52 2.06
C LYS A 169 -26.83 -2.32 2.72
N LEU A 170 -26.46 -1.11 2.27
CA LEU A 170 -27.05 0.11 2.79
C LEU A 170 -28.55 0.22 2.45
N LYS A 171 -28.93 -0.10 1.21
CA LYS A 171 -30.32 -0.14 0.78
C LYS A 171 -31.12 -1.15 1.59
N ALA A 172 -30.65 -2.40 1.68
CA ALA A 172 -31.29 -3.45 2.45
C ALA A 172 -31.46 -3.10 3.94
N PHE A 173 -30.46 -2.41 4.51
CA PHE A 173 -30.50 -1.91 5.89
C PHE A 173 -31.67 -0.94 6.09
N PHE A 174 -31.82 0.08 5.25
CA PHE A 174 -32.91 1.06 5.39
C PHE A 174 -34.28 0.49 5.08
N GLU A 175 -34.39 -0.36 4.07
CA GLU A 175 -35.67 -1.02 3.71
C GLU A 175 -36.21 -1.93 4.82
N ASN A 176 -35.31 -2.55 5.60
CA ASN A 176 -35.67 -3.48 6.67
C ASN A 176 -35.44 -2.91 8.07
N PHE A 177 -35.25 -1.60 8.20
CA PHE A 177 -34.98 -0.97 9.50
C PHE A 177 -36.10 -1.17 10.54
N SER A 178 -37.33 -1.38 10.10
CA SER A 178 -38.48 -1.67 10.98
C SER A 178 -38.30 -2.98 11.78
N THR A 179 -37.41 -3.88 11.36
CA THR A 179 -37.15 -5.16 12.04
C THR A 179 -36.07 -5.08 13.10
N PHE A 180 -35.58 -3.87 13.46
CA PHE A 180 -34.50 -3.72 14.42
C PHE A 180 -34.83 -4.34 15.78
N SER A 181 -33.81 -4.91 16.43
CA SER A 181 -33.93 -5.53 17.76
C SER A 181 -33.34 -4.63 18.84
N LEU A 182 -34.16 -4.25 19.81
CA LEU A 182 -33.67 -3.47 20.97
C LEU A 182 -32.64 -4.28 21.79
N ASP A 183 -32.85 -5.60 21.90
CA ASP A 183 -31.95 -6.51 22.61
C ASP A 183 -30.55 -6.51 21.96
N ALA A 184 -30.49 -6.56 20.63
CA ALA A 184 -29.25 -6.49 19.89
C ALA A 184 -28.56 -5.14 20.09
N LEU A 185 -29.29 -4.05 20.03
CA LEU A 185 -28.77 -2.70 20.27
C LEU A 185 -28.20 -2.53 21.68
N ILE A 186 -28.86 -3.09 22.69
CA ILE A 186 -28.36 -3.06 24.10
C ILE A 186 -27.06 -3.85 24.21
N VAL A 187 -26.99 -5.07 23.67
CA VAL A 187 -25.77 -5.89 23.71
C VAL A 187 -24.64 -5.23 22.93
N GLY A 188 -24.92 -4.73 21.72
CA GLY A 188 -23.97 -4.02 20.89
C GLY A 188 -23.45 -2.72 21.53
N GLY A 189 -24.37 -1.93 22.10
CA GLY A 189 -24.07 -0.66 22.78
C GLY A 189 -23.19 -0.86 24.02
N VAL A 190 -23.52 -1.85 24.87
CA VAL A 190 -22.70 -2.21 26.04
C VAL A 190 -21.33 -2.72 25.61
N SER A 191 -21.26 -3.58 24.59
CA SER A 191 -20.00 -4.07 24.04
C SER A 191 -19.13 -2.93 23.51
N LEU A 192 -19.73 -1.99 22.78
CA LEU A 192 -19.05 -0.82 22.24
C LEU A 192 -18.54 0.11 23.36
N ALA A 193 -19.35 0.33 24.40
CA ALA A 193 -18.95 1.11 25.57
C ALA A 193 -17.73 0.47 26.27
N ILE A 194 -17.76 -0.85 26.46
CA ILE A 194 -16.61 -1.59 27.04
C ILE A 194 -15.37 -1.43 26.15
N LEU A 195 -15.50 -1.59 24.85
CA LEU A 195 -14.38 -1.46 23.91
C LEU A 195 -13.73 -0.07 23.97
N ILE A 196 -14.52 0.98 24.15
CA ILE A 196 -14.04 2.37 24.25
C ILE A 196 -13.42 2.64 25.62
N LEU A 197 -14.04 2.14 26.70
CA LEU A 197 -13.62 2.44 28.07
C LEU A 197 -12.49 1.52 28.58
N ALA A 198 -12.43 0.26 28.11
CA ALA A 198 -11.45 -0.70 28.59
C ALA A 198 -9.98 -0.24 28.48
N PRO A 199 -9.52 0.43 27.40
CA PRO A 199 -8.15 0.93 27.34
C PRO A 199 -7.77 1.93 28.44
N TYR A 200 -8.75 2.66 28.99
CA TYR A 200 -8.51 3.62 30.09
C TYR A 200 -8.44 2.94 31.46
N VAL A 201 -9.20 1.84 31.65
CA VAL A 201 -9.32 1.13 32.93
C VAL A 201 -8.35 -0.07 32.98
N LEU A 202 -8.30 -0.85 31.93
CA LEU A 202 -7.55 -2.10 31.82
C LEU A 202 -6.35 -1.95 30.88
N LYS A 203 -5.33 -1.19 31.27
CA LYS A 203 -4.18 -0.82 30.43
C LYS A 203 -3.42 -2.00 29.78
N LYS A 204 -3.55 -3.22 30.33
CA LYS A 204 -2.83 -4.42 29.85
C LYS A 204 -3.73 -5.44 29.15
N VAL A 205 -5.07 -5.27 29.20
CA VAL A 205 -6.03 -6.22 28.62
C VAL A 205 -6.69 -5.56 27.41
N PRO A 206 -6.70 -6.23 26.25
CA PRO A 206 -7.40 -5.70 25.07
C PRO A 206 -8.90 -5.62 25.33
N GLY A 207 -9.52 -4.50 24.95
CA GLY A 207 -10.95 -4.24 25.20
C GLY A 207 -11.89 -5.26 24.57
N SER A 208 -11.47 -5.94 23.50
CA SER A 208 -12.26 -7.00 22.85
C SER A 208 -12.52 -8.22 23.75
N LEU A 209 -11.58 -8.57 24.62
CA LEU A 209 -11.75 -9.72 25.51
C LEU A 209 -12.85 -9.48 26.56
N PRO A 210 -12.81 -8.39 27.38
CA PRO A 210 -13.91 -8.12 28.31
C PRO A 210 -15.25 -7.86 27.59
N ALA A 211 -15.26 -7.25 26.39
CA ALA A 211 -16.48 -7.06 25.61
C ALA A 211 -17.13 -8.40 25.24
N VAL A 212 -16.34 -9.37 24.78
CA VAL A 212 -16.83 -10.73 24.48
C VAL A 212 -17.36 -11.42 25.73
N ILE A 213 -16.60 -11.39 26.84
CA ILE A 213 -17.03 -12.04 28.09
C ILE A 213 -18.35 -11.45 28.60
N VAL A 214 -18.46 -10.13 28.67
CA VAL A 214 -19.69 -9.46 29.12
C VAL A 214 -20.84 -9.72 28.14
N GLY A 215 -20.61 -9.69 26.82
CA GLY A 215 -21.61 -10.02 25.81
C GLY A 215 -22.18 -11.43 26.00
N ILE A 216 -21.32 -12.43 26.22
CA ILE A 216 -21.74 -13.82 26.51
C ILE A 216 -22.56 -13.87 27.81
N LEU A 217 -22.09 -13.22 28.87
CA LEU A 217 -22.80 -13.20 30.15
C LEU A 217 -24.18 -12.54 30.03
N MET A 218 -24.29 -11.44 29.28
CA MET A 218 -25.56 -10.77 29.04
C MET A 218 -26.59 -11.70 28.39
N VAL A 219 -26.21 -12.37 27.30
CA VAL A 219 -27.13 -13.27 26.58
C VAL A 219 -27.45 -14.54 27.40
N LYS A 220 -26.50 -15.00 28.25
CA LYS A 220 -26.73 -16.19 29.08
C LYS A 220 -27.61 -15.95 30.29
N PHE A 221 -27.48 -14.79 30.94
CA PHE A 221 -28.15 -14.50 32.22
C PHE A 221 -29.35 -13.55 32.09
N LEU A 222 -29.45 -12.79 31.01
CA LEU A 222 -30.59 -11.91 30.75
C LEU A 222 -31.51 -12.55 29.66
N PRO A 223 -32.82 -12.29 29.69
CA PRO A 223 -33.76 -12.85 28.70
C PRO A 223 -33.67 -12.11 27.35
N LEU A 224 -32.47 -11.92 26.81
CA LEU A 224 -32.24 -11.21 25.58
C LEU A 224 -32.26 -12.17 24.38
N LYS A 225 -33.07 -11.84 23.39
CA LYS A 225 -33.18 -12.62 22.14
C LYS A 225 -32.23 -12.07 21.10
N VAL A 226 -30.99 -12.52 21.15
CA VAL A 226 -29.92 -12.06 20.24
C VAL A 226 -29.28 -13.25 19.52
N ALA A 227 -29.05 -13.15 18.23
CA ALA A 227 -28.33 -14.16 17.47
C ALA A 227 -26.87 -14.27 17.96
N THR A 228 -26.43 -15.51 18.20
CA THR A 228 -25.04 -15.84 18.52
C THR A 228 -24.35 -16.52 17.35
N ILE A 229 -23.03 -16.62 17.39
CA ILE A 229 -22.26 -17.29 16.34
C ILE A 229 -22.77 -18.73 16.15
N GLY A 230 -23.04 -19.45 17.24
CA GLY A 230 -23.53 -20.84 17.21
C GLY A 230 -24.95 -21.01 16.62
N ASN A 231 -25.72 -19.92 16.51
CA ASN A 231 -27.03 -19.96 15.81
C ASN A 231 -26.84 -19.89 14.28
N LEU A 232 -25.78 -19.32 13.80
CA LEU A 232 -25.53 -19.04 12.39
C LEU A 232 -24.50 -19.98 11.75
N TYR A 233 -23.55 -20.48 12.56
CA TYR A 233 -22.43 -21.29 12.08
C TYR A 233 -22.27 -22.54 12.94
N THR A 234 -21.93 -23.66 12.28
CA THR A 234 -21.47 -24.87 12.96
C THR A 234 -20.04 -24.68 13.40
N ILE A 235 -19.77 -24.79 14.69
CA ILE A 235 -18.44 -24.53 15.25
C ILE A 235 -17.72 -25.84 15.48
N SER A 236 -16.52 -25.95 14.94
CA SER A 236 -15.63 -27.07 15.14
C SER A 236 -14.37 -26.63 15.91
N ASN A 237 -13.94 -27.44 16.85
CA ASN A 237 -12.65 -27.32 17.54
C ASN A 237 -11.58 -28.22 16.92
N SER A 238 -11.85 -28.79 15.74
CA SER A 238 -10.89 -29.60 15.02
C SER A 238 -9.69 -28.77 14.56
N LEU A 239 -8.53 -29.42 14.51
CA LEU A 239 -7.34 -28.80 13.94
C LEU A 239 -7.51 -28.59 12.43
N PRO A 240 -6.80 -27.60 11.85
CA PRO A 240 -6.82 -27.39 10.41
C PRO A 240 -6.39 -28.68 9.69
N THR A 241 -7.23 -29.15 8.78
CA THR A 241 -6.95 -30.33 7.95
C THR A 241 -6.59 -29.90 6.53
N LEU A 242 -5.70 -30.64 5.90
CA LEU A 242 -5.30 -30.37 4.52
C LEU A 242 -6.49 -30.59 3.58
N HIS A 243 -6.87 -29.57 2.86
CA HIS A 243 -7.91 -29.60 1.84
C HIS A 243 -7.32 -29.17 0.50
N ILE A 244 -7.28 -30.10 -0.44
CA ILE A 244 -6.81 -29.83 -1.81
C ILE A 244 -8.07 -29.59 -2.67
N PRO A 245 -8.27 -28.38 -3.19
CA PRO A 245 -9.46 -28.09 -4.02
C PRO A 245 -9.38 -28.86 -5.34
N SER A 246 -10.54 -29.19 -5.88
CA SER A 246 -10.64 -29.71 -7.24
C SER A 246 -10.36 -28.57 -8.22
N MET A 247 -9.20 -28.57 -8.86
CA MET A 247 -8.81 -27.53 -9.81
C MET A 247 -9.29 -27.85 -11.22
N ASN A 248 -10.09 -26.96 -11.81
CA ASN A 248 -10.42 -26.99 -13.22
C ASN A 248 -9.85 -25.74 -13.91
N LEU A 249 -9.46 -25.86 -15.17
CA LEU A 249 -8.79 -24.78 -15.91
C LEU A 249 -9.65 -23.51 -16.03
N SER A 250 -10.99 -23.67 -16.14
CA SER A 250 -11.94 -22.56 -16.14
C SER A 250 -11.95 -21.81 -14.79
N MET A 251 -11.93 -22.55 -13.68
CA MET A 251 -11.93 -21.94 -12.33
C MET A 251 -10.64 -21.15 -12.07
N ILE A 252 -9.51 -21.60 -12.62
CA ILE A 252 -8.25 -20.86 -12.54
C ILE A 252 -8.34 -19.53 -13.28
N GLY A 253 -8.91 -19.54 -14.51
CA GLY A 253 -9.12 -18.31 -15.29
C GLY A 253 -10.01 -17.29 -14.58
N ASP A 254 -11.12 -17.74 -14.03
CA ASP A 254 -12.07 -16.90 -13.31
C ASP A 254 -11.51 -16.35 -11.98
N ALA A 255 -10.58 -17.09 -11.35
CA ALA A 255 -9.95 -16.68 -10.11
C ALA A 255 -8.78 -15.70 -10.29
N LEU A 256 -8.23 -15.57 -11.52
CA LEU A 256 -7.00 -14.81 -11.78
C LEU A 256 -7.10 -13.31 -11.38
N PRO A 257 -8.18 -12.57 -11.72
CA PRO A 257 -8.33 -11.17 -11.30
C PRO A 257 -8.36 -11.03 -9.78
N ASN A 258 -9.13 -11.88 -9.11
CA ASN A 258 -9.23 -11.90 -7.65
C ASN A 258 -7.89 -12.25 -6.99
N ALA A 259 -7.16 -13.22 -7.56
CA ALA A 259 -5.85 -13.61 -7.08
C ALA A 259 -4.82 -12.47 -7.19
N PHE A 260 -4.83 -11.76 -8.31
CA PHE A 260 -3.95 -10.59 -8.50
C PHE A 260 -4.26 -9.50 -7.46
N THR A 261 -5.54 -9.23 -7.23
CA THR A 261 -5.98 -8.27 -6.21
C THR A 261 -5.53 -8.65 -4.81
N ILE A 262 -5.75 -9.90 -4.40
CA ILE A 262 -5.32 -10.42 -3.10
C ILE A 262 -3.80 -10.27 -2.98
N ALA A 263 -3.04 -10.61 -4.03
CA ALA A 263 -1.58 -10.52 -4.02
C ALA A 263 -1.08 -9.08 -3.85
N VAL A 264 -1.62 -8.13 -4.63
CA VAL A 264 -1.25 -6.72 -4.56
C VAL A 264 -1.58 -6.15 -3.19
N LEU A 265 -2.78 -6.42 -2.68
CA LEU A 265 -3.21 -5.94 -1.36
C LEU A 265 -2.36 -6.54 -0.23
N ALA A 266 -2.09 -7.85 -0.29
CA ALA A 266 -1.21 -8.51 0.68
C ALA A 266 0.21 -7.93 0.65
N ALA A 267 0.75 -7.65 -0.53
CA ALA A 267 2.06 -7.03 -0.69
C ALA A 267 2.09 -5.62 -0.07
N ILE A 268 1.09 -4.78 -0.38
CA ILE A 268 1.00 -3.41 0.14
C ILE A 268 0.90 -3.43 1.66
N GLU A 269 -0.07 -4.16 2.22
CA GLU A 269 -0.30 -4.16 3.66
C GLU A 269 0.87 -4.77 4.45
N SER A 270 1.43 -5.89 3.98
CA SER A 270 2.55 -6.53 4.69
C SER A 270 3.80 -5.66 4.68
N LEU A 271 4.16 -5.08 3.54
CA LEU A 271 5.34 -4.21 3.45
C LEU A 271 5.14 -2.89 4.19
N LEU A 272 3.92 -2.32 4.16
CA LEU A 272 3.58 -1.14 4.96
C LEU A 272 3.68 -1.45 6.47
N SER A 273 3.18 -2.61 6.90
CA SER A 273 3.32 -3.09 8.27
C SER A 273 4.79 -3.23 8.68
N CYS A 274 5.64 -3.76 7.80
CA CYS A 274 7.09 -3.86 8.02
C CYS A 274 7.75 -2.48 8.15
N VAL A 275 7.39 -1.52 7.29
CA VAL A 275 7.95 -0.14 7.35
C VAL A 275 7.59 0.54 8.67
N VAL A 276 6.32 0.41 9.10
CA VAL A 276 5.88 0.95 10.39
C VAL A 276 6.62 0.28 11.54
N ALA A 277 6.77 -1.04 11.50
CA ALA A 277 7.50 -1.80 12.50
C ALA A 277 8.97 -1.41 12.58
N ASP A 278 9.64 -1.24 11.44
CA ASP A 278 11.03 -0.78 11.35
C ASP A 278 11.21 0.57 12.04
N GLY A 279 10.28 1.51 11.82
CA GLY A 279 10.28 2.80 12.52
C GLY A 279 10.14 2.68 14.05
N MET A 280 9.39 1.68 14.53
CA MET A 280 9.20 1.46 15.98
C MET A 280 10.41 0.81 16.67
N ILE A 281 11.20 -0.01 15.95
CA ILE A 281 12.33 -0.75 16.54
C ILE A 281 13.69 -0.27 16.03
N ASN A 282 13.72 0.76 15.18
CA ASN A 282 14.91 1.20 14.44
C ASN A 282 15.59 0.05 13.69
N GLY A 283 14.77 -0.78 13.04
CA GLY A 283 15.17 -1.97 12.31
C GLY A 283 15.16 -1.77 10.80
N LYS A 284 15.42 -2.84 10.08
CA LYS A 284 15.29 -2.91 8.61
C LYS A 284 14.86 -4.29 8.19
N HIS A 285 13.69 -4.39 7.58
CA HIS A 285 13.17 -5.62 7.02
C HIS A 285 13.77 -5.95 5.64
N ARG A 286 13.55 -7.17 5.17
CA ARG A 286 13.90 -7.68 3.84
C ARG A 286 12.63 -7.83 3.03
N SER A 287 12.30 -6.82 2.24
CA SER A 287 11.02 -6.72 1.53
C SER A 287 10.76 -7.91 0.60
N ASP A 288 11.79 -8.38 -0.14
CA ASP A 288 11.62 -9.48 -1.08
C ASP A 288 11.34 -10.81 -0.37
N MET A 289 12.07 -11.10 0.73
CA MET A 289 11.82 -12.29 1.54
C MET A 289 10.46 -12.22 2.24
N GLU A 290 10.02 -11.04 2.62
CA GLU A 290 8.69 -10.85 3.19
C GLU A 290 7.59 -11.22 2.20
N LEU A 291 7.70 -10.78 0.94
CA LEU A 291 6.75 -11.17 -0.12
C LEU A 291 6.75 -12.69 -0.37
N VAL A 292 7.91 -13.32 -0.41
CA VAL A 292 8.01 -14.78 -0.55
C VAL A 292 7.32 -15.48 0.63
N ALA A 293 7.53 -15.00 1.84
CA ALA A 293 6.92 -15.58 3.04
C ALA A 293 5.40 -15.36 3.07
N GLN A 294 4.93 -14.18 2.68
CA GLN A 294 3.51 -13.89 2.53
C GLN A 294 2.86 -14.82 1.50
N GLY A 295 3.54 -15.07 0.39
CA GLY A 295 3.07 -16.01 -0.62
C GLY A 295 2.99 -17.45 -0.09
N ALA A 296 4.04 -17.95 0.54
CA ALA A 296 4.05 -19.28 1.15
C ALA A 296 2.99 -19.42 2.26
N GLY A 297 2.81 -18.37 3.08
CA GLY A 297 1.80 -18.34 4.13
C GLY A 297 0.38 -18.35 3.59
N ASN A 298 0.11 -17.65 2.50
CA ASN A 298 -1.21 -17.63 1.85
C ASN A 298 -1.54 -18.98 1.20
N ILE A 299 -0.58 -19.61 0.52
CA ILE A 299 -0.76 -20.98 -0.01
C ILE A 299 -1.07 -21.96 1.13
N ALA A 300 -0.28 -21.91 2.20
CA ALA A 300 -0.51 -22.78 3.35
C ALA A 300 -1.88 -22.50 4.00
N SER A 301 -2.25 -21.22 4.22
CA SER A 301 -3.56 -20.83 4.77
C SER A 301 -4.71 -21.44 3.97
N ALA A 302 -4.68 -21.27 2.66
CA ALA A 302 -5.72 -21.79 1.76
C ALA A 302 -5.84 -23.32 1.82
N LEU A 303 -4.72 -24.02 1.79
CA LEU A 303 -4.69 -25.48 1.87
C LEU A 303 -5.20 -26.03 3.21
N PHE A 304 -5.13 -25.26 4.27
CA PHE A 304 -5.62 -25.65 5.60
C PHE A 304 -6.95 -24.97 5.98
N GLY A 305 -7.75 -24.56 5.00
CA GLY A 305 -9.09 -24.03 5.23
C GLY A 305 -9.14 -22.61 5.79
N GLY A 306 -8.03 -21.87 5.72
CA GLY A 306 -7.96 -20.47 6.08
C GLY A 306 -8.38 -19.53 4.93
N ILE A 307 -8.40 -18.23 5.25
CA ILE A 307 -8.62 -17.12 4.30
C ILE A 307 -7.30 -16.41 4.00
N PRO A 308 -7.26 -15.48 3.03
CA PRO A 308 -6.05 -14.70 2.76
C PRO A 308 -5.50 -13.99 4.00
N ALA A 309 -4.19 -13.99 4.11
CA ALA A 309 -3.43 -13.41 5.21
C ALA A 309 -2.48 -12.31 4.73
N THR A 310 -2.20 -11.37 5.62
CA THR A 310 -1.14 -10.38 5.45
C THR A 310 -0.57 -9.95 6.81
N GLY A 311 0.49 -9.14 6.80
CA GLY A 311 1.04 -8.53 8.00
C GLY A 311 0.07 -7.54 8.63
N ALA A 312 -0.25 -7.73 9.90
CA ALA A 312 -1.20 -6.91 10.63
C ALA A 312 -0.50 -5.82 11.45
N ILE A 313 -0.61 -4.55 11.04
CA ILE A 313 0.05 -3.40 11.69
C ILE A 313 -0.26 -3.35 13.19
N ALA A 314 -1.53 -3.47 13.58
CA ALA A 314 -1.94 -3.38 14.97
C ALA A 314 -1.39 -4.52 15.84
N ARG A 315 -1.39 -5.77 15.32
CA ARG A 315 -0.83 -6.93 16.02
C ARG A 315 0.69 -6.83 16.11
N THR A 316 1.35 -6.38 15.06
CA THR A 316 2.80 -6.13 15.00
C THR A 316 3.20 -5.06 16.01
N ALA A 317 2.47 -3.96 16.08
CA ALA A 317 2.69 -2.92 17.07
C ALA A 317 2.48 -3.43 18.52
N ALA A 318 1.45 -4.27 18.75
CA ALA A 318 1.23 -4.90 20.04
C ALA A 318 2.38 -5.85 20.42
N ASN A 319 2.89 -6.63 19.46
CA ASN A 319 4.08 -7.48 19.65
C ASN A 319 5.29 -6.65 20.12
N ILE A 320 5.59 -5.58 19.42
CA ILE A 320 6.71 -4.69 19.71
C ILE A 320 6.58 -4.05 21.09
N LYS A 321 5.37 -3.55 21.44
CA LYS A 321 5.08 -2.91 22.74
C LYS A 321 5.22 -3.87 23.91
N ASN A 322 4.94 -5.17 23.70
CA ASN A 322 5.10 -6.22 24.72
C ASN A 322 6.49 -6.85 24.73
N GLY A 323 7.45 -6.32 23.98
CA GLY A 323 8.85 -6.71 24.03
C GLY A 323 9.28 -7.76 23.00
N GLY A 324 8.41 -8.16 22.08
CA GLY A 324 8.76 -9.02 20.95
C GLY A 324 9.77 -8.35 20.03
N ARG A 325 10.83 -9.06 19.69
CA ARG A 325 11.93 -8.55 18.84
C ARG A 325 12.40 -9.56 17.81
N THR A 326 11.94 -10.80 17.88
CA THR A 326 12.32 -11.85 16.93
C THR A 326 11.09 -12.56 16.37
N PRO A 327 11.22 -13.25 15.21
CA PRO A 327 10.12 -14.00 14.61
C PRO A 327 9.54 -15.09 15.53
N ILE A 328 10.27 -15.49 16.56
CA ILE A 328 9.81 -16.47 17.57
C ILE A 328 8.52 -16.00 18.24
N ALA A 329 8.35 -14.69 18.49
CA ALA A 329 7.12 -14.17 19.05
C ALA A 329 5.90 -14.49 18.18
N GLY A 330 6.01 -14.38 16.84
CA GLY A 330 4.94 -14.73 15.91
C GLY A 330 4.70 -16.25 15.82
N MET A 331 5.74 -17.06 15.91
CA MET A 331 5.59 -18.53 15.98
C MET A 331 4.88 -18.95 17.28
N VAL A 332 5.24 -18.35 18.43
CA VAL A 332 4.56 -18.58 19.73
C VAL A 332 3.11 -18.11 19.67
N HIS A 333 2.84 -16.97 19.03
CA HIS A 333 1.47 -16.50 18.80
C HIS A 333 0.62 -17.57 18.09
N SER A 334 1.12 -18.13 17.00
CA SER A 334 0.42 -19.18 16.25
C SER A 334 0.23 -20.47 17.06
N ILE A 335 1.24 -20.92 17.78
CA ILE A 335 1.15 -22.09 18.67
C ILE A 335 0.13 -21.85 19.79
N THR A 336 0.13 -20.66 20.39
CA THR A 336 -0.85 -20.29 21.41
C THR A 336 -2.28 -20.35 20.86
N LEU A 337 -2.49 -19.90 19.61
CA LEU A 337 -3.80 -19.97 18.96
C LEU A 337 -4.25 -21.42 18.70
N VAL A 338 -3.35 -22.38 18.48
CA VAL A 338 -3.72 -23.80 18.41
C VAL A 338 -4.31 -24.27 19.76
N ILE A 339 -3.68 -23.92 20.87
CA ILE A 339 -4.20 -24.25 22.20
C ILE A 339 -5.57 -23.60 22.43
N VAL A 340 -5.69 -22.35 22.06
CA VAL A 340 -6.94 -21.58 22.18
C VAL A 340 -8.06 -22.20 21.30
N LEU A 341 -7.75 -22.62 20.07
CA LEU A 341 -8.70 -23.30 19.18
C LEU A 341 -9.28 -24.55 19.84
N VAL A 342 -8.42 -25.41 20.36
CA VAL A 342 -8.85 -26.68 20.95
C VAL A 342 -9.67 -26.46 22.24
N VAL A 343 -9.29 -25.49 23.08
CA VAL A 343 -9.86 -25.29 24.42
C VAL A 343 -11.04 -24.30 24.40
N LEU A 344 -10.94 -23.20 23.68
CA LEU A 344 -11.89 -22.08 23.79
C LEU A 344 -12.88 -21.98 22.64
N MET A 345 -12.66 -22.67 21.53
CA MET A 345 -13.55 -22.58 20.36
C MET A 345 -15.03 -22.97 20.67
N PRO A 346 -15.33 -23.97 21.50
CA PRO A 346 -16.69 -24.26 21.88
C PRO A 346 -17.44 -23.07 22.54
N PHE A 347 -16.71 -22.21 23.25
CA PHE A 347 -17.27 -21.01 23.86
C PHE A 347 -17.49 -19.87 22.86
N ALA A 348 -16.80 -19.89 21.72
CA ALA A 348 -16.98 -18.89 20.65
C ALA A 348 -18.41 -18.89 20.10
N GLY A 349 -19.10 -20.05 20.12
CA GLY A 349 -20.50 -20.14 19.73
C GLY A 349 -21.46 -19.30 20.56
N MET A 350 -21.10 -18.99 21.78
CA MET A 350 -21.92 -18.18 22.68
C MET A 350 -21.77 -16.66 22.43
N ILE A 351 -20.83 -16.24 21.60
CA ILE A 351 -20.57 -14.81 21.34
C ILE A 351 -21.72 -14.22 20.56
N PRO A 352 -22.34 -13.13 21.04
CA PRO A 352 -23.42 -12.46 20.32
C PRO A 352 -22.93 -11.74 19.07
N MET A 353 -23.69 -11.78 17.97
CA MET A 353 -23.36 -11.07 16.74
C MET A 353 -23.20 -9.56 16.93
N PRO A 354 -24.04 -8.86 17.73
CA PRO A 354 -23.82 -7.42 18.00
C PRO A 354 -22.49 -7.10 18.69
N THR A 355 -21.95 -8.02 19.50
CA THR A 355 -20.61 -7.85 20.10
C THR A 355 -19.52 -7.92 19.03
N ILE A 356 -19.65 -8.84 18.08
CA ILE A 356 -18.74 -8.93 16.94
C ILE A 356 -18.80 -7.65 16.09
N ALA A 357 -20.01 -7.17 15.81
CA ALA A 357 -20.22 -5.91 15.08
C ALA A 357 -19.58 -4.71 15.80
N ALA A 358 -19.72 -4.62 17.13
CA ALA A 358 -19.08 -3.58 17.93
C ALA A 358 -17.53 -3.65 17.85
N ILE A 359 -16.95 -4.85 17.89
CA ILE A 359 -15.50 -5.05 17.70
C ILE A 359 -15.06 -4.53 16.34
N LEU A 360 -15.80 -4.87 15.28
CA LEU A 360 -15.49 -4.45 13.91
C LEU A 360 -15.68 -2.94 13.70
N PHE A 361 -16.62 -2.29 14.39
CA PHE A 361 -16.72 -0.82 14.40
C PHE A 361 -15.47 -0.15 14.96
N VAL A 362 -14.93 -0.66 16.07
CA VAL A 362 -13.69 -0.13 16.65
C VAL A 362 -12.50 -0.40 15.73
N VAL A 363 -12.44 -1.57 15.10
CA VAL A 363 -11.42 -1.89 14.09
C VAL A 363 -11.49 -0.92 12.92
N ALA A 364 -12.67 -0.70 12.36
CA ALA A 364 -12.91 0.22 11.27
C ALA A 364 -12.51 1.66 11.65
N TYR A 365 -12.89 2.12 12.84
CA TYR A 365 -12.48 3.44 13.35
C TYR A 365 -10.94 3.60 13.42
N ASN A 366 -10.25 2.60 13.96
CA ASN A 366 -8.79 2.62 14.07
C ASN A 366 -8.11 2.53 12.69
N MET A 367 -8.70 1.80 11.74
CA MET A 367 -8.18 1.64 10.40
C MET A 367 -8.41 2.87 9.52
N CYS A 368 -9.53 3.57 9.71
CA CYS A 368 -9.93 4.73 8.92
C CYS A 368 -8.92 5.89 8.98
N GLN A 369 -8.16 6.02 10.10
CA GLN A 369 -7.21 7.12 10.31
C GLN A 369 -7.81 8.49 9.93
N TRP A 370 -9.08 8.72 10.27
CA TRP A 370 -9.87 9.89 9.83
C TRP A 370 -9.16 11.23 10.04
N ARG A 371 -8.32 11.36 11.09
CA ARG A 371 -7.53 12.57 11.35
C ARG A 371 -6.51 12.82 10.25
N THR A 372 -5.84 11.78 9.80
CA THR A 372 -4.89 11.83 8.68
C THR A 372 -5.60 12.14 7.37
N PHE A 373 -6.75 11.52 7.14
CA PHE A 373 -7.58 11.76 5.96
C PHE A 373 -8.01 13.23 5.86
N VAL A 374 -8.56 13.79 6.95
CA VAL A 374 -8.94 15.21 7.00
C VAL A 374 -7.72 16.14 6.90
N HIS A 375 -6.59 15.76 7.51
CA HIS A 375 -5.36 16.53 7.40
C HIS A 375 -4.88 16.61 5.95
N LEU A 376 -4.86 15.50 5.23
CA LEU A 376 -4.48 15.47 3.80
C LEU A 376 -5.41 16.32 2.94
N ILE A 377 -6.73 16.28 3.16
CA ILE A 377 -7.67 17.17 2.43
C ILE A 377 -7.34 18.64 2.62
N ARG A 378 -6.82 19.03 3.79
CA ARG A 378 -6.53 20.43 4.12
C ARG A 378 -5.16 20.90 3.67
N THR A 379 -4.19 20.01 3.58
CA THR A 379 -2.77 20.38 3.44
C THR A 379 -2.10 19.84 2.18
N ALA A 380 -2.64 18.78 1.57
CA ALA A 380 -2.04 18.17 0.39
C ALA A 380 -2.27 19.00 -0.89
N PRO A 381 -1.42 18.87 -1.91
CA PRO A 381 -1.66 19.43 -3.22
C PRO A 381 -2.99 18.96 -3.82
N LYS A 382 -3.62 19.77 -4.67
CA LYS A 382 -4.92 19.43 -5.30
C LYS A 382 -4.91 18.10 -6.03
N SER A 383 -3.81 17.76 -6.72
CA SER A 383 -3.61 16.47 -7.38
C SER A 383 -3.75 15.31 -6.41
N ASP A 384 -3.12 15.41 -5.25
CA ASP A 384 -3.09 14.37 -4.24
C ASP A 384 -4.44 14.22 -3.55
N ILE A 385 -5.18 15.34 -3.35
CA ILE A 385 -6.55 15.34 -2.83
C ILE A 385 -7.49 14.63 -3.81
N ILE A 386 -7.36 14.87 -5.11
CA ILE A 386 -8.17 14.18 -6.14
C ILE A 386 -7.92 12.67 -6.09
N VAL A 387 -6.66 12.23 -6.02
CA VAL A 387 -6.31 10.82 -5.91
C VAL A 387 -6.91 10.21 -4.63
N LEU A 388 -6.77 10.89 -3.47
CA LEU A 388 -7.30 10.46 -2.19
C LEU A 388 -8.82 10.24 -2.25
N LEU A 389 -9.55 11.25 -2.72
CA LEU A 389 -11.02 11.21 -2.78
C LEU A 389 -11.52 10.19 -3.81
N THR A 390 -10.89 10.13 -4.99
CA THR A 390 -11.25 9.15 -6.02
C THR A 390 -11.05 7.74 -5.50
N THR A 391 -9.91 7.43 -4.90
CA THR A 391 -9.64 6.11 -4.33
C THR A 391 -10.61 5.78 -3.21
N PHE A 392 -10.91 6.71 -2.32
CA PHE A 392 -11.90 6.53 -1.25
C PHE A 392 -13.30 6.23 -1.80
N ILE A 393 -13.81 7.05 -2.72
CA ILE A 393 -15.15 6.89 -3.29
C ILE A 393 -15.27 5.57 -4.05
N LEU A 394 -14.29 5.24 -4.89
CA LEU A 394 -14.29 3.99 -5.65
C LEU A 394 -14.23 2.77 -4.74
N THR A 395 -13.50 2.82 -3.62
CA THR A 395 -13.46 1.72 -2.63
C THR A 395 -14.83 1.51 -1.97
N VAL A 396 -15.58 2.58 -1.71
CA VAL A 396 -16.89 2.48 -1.05
C VAL A 396 -18.00 2.05 -2.01
N VAL A 397 -17.98 2.56 -3.25
CA VAL A 397 -19.09 2.40 -4.21
C VAL A 397 -18.93 1.16 -5.08
N PHE A 398 -17.71 0.85 -5.52
CA PHE A 398 -17.42 -0.28 -6.40
C PHE A 398 -16.71 -1.40 -5.63
N ASP A 399 -15.43 -1.55 -5.89
CA ASP A 399 -14.58 -2.48 -5.17
C ASP A 399 -13.15 -1.93 -5.02
N LEU A 400 -12.37 -2.63 -4.20
CA LEU A 400 -11.01 -2.21 -3.88
C LEU A 400 -10.06 -2.33 -5.08
N VAL A 401 -10.29 -3.28 -5.99
CA VAL A 401 -9.43 -3.50 -7.17
C VAL A 401 -9.48 -2.29 -8.07
N VAL A 402 -10.71 -1.93 -8.48
CA VAL A 402 -10.99 -0.77 -9.33
C VAL A 402 -10.45 0.51 -8.67
N ALA A 403 -10.59 0.63 -7.34
CA ALA A 403 -10.10 1.80 -6.61
C ALA A 403 -8.57 1.93 -6.67
N ILE A 404 -7.84 0.82 -6.49
CA ILE A 404 -6.36 0.83 -6.53
C ILE A 404 -5.87 1.06 -7.97
N GLU A 405 -6.45 0.37 -8.95
CA GLU A 405 -6.04 0.49 -10.35
C GLU A 405 -6.25 1.92 -10.87
N ILE A 406 -7.46 2.44 -10.73
CA ILE A 406 -7.78 3.82 -11.17
C ILE A 406 -6.99 4.83 -10.34
N GLY A 407 -6.90 4.64 -9.02
CA GLY A 407 -6.14 5.52 -8.14
C GLY A 407 -4.67 5.59 -8.53
N MET A 408 -4.04 4.46 -8.86
CA MET A 408 -2.64 4.39 -9.28
C MET A 408 -2.43 5.08 -10.65
N VAL A 409 -3.28 4.77 -11.64
CA VAL A 409 -3.21 5.41 -12.96
C VAL A 409 -3.38 6.92 -12.83
N LEU A 410 -4.37 7.37 -12.06
CA LEU A 410 -4.62 8.79 -11.81
C LEU A 410 -3.44 9.47 -11.11
N ALA A 411 -2.87 8.82 -10.09
CA ALA A 411 -1.71 9.33 -9.39
C ALA A 411 -0.49 9.48 -10.31
N CYS A 412 -0.23 8.49 -11.16
CA CYS A 412 0.86 8.54 -12.15
C CYS A 412 0.64 9.68 -13.16
N LEU A 413 -0.58 9.82 -13.70
CA LEU A 413 -0.88 10.88 -14.67
C LEU A 413 -0.75 12.28 -14.06
N LEU A 414 -1.28 12.48 -12.84
CA LEU A 414 -1.19 13.76 -12.14
C LEU A 414 0.25 14.08 -11.70
N PHE A 415 1.03 13.06 -11.35
CA PHE A 415 2.47 13.23 -11.07
C PHE A 415 3.24 13.64 -12.32
N ILE A 416 2.99 12.99 -13.47
CA ILE A 416 3.60 13.35 -14.75
C ILE A 416 3.27 14.80 -15.12
N LYS A 417 1.98 15.18 -15.02
CA LYS A 417 1.55 16.55 -15.27
C LYS A 417 2.29 17.55 -14.37
N ARG A 418 2.35 17.30 -13.07
CA ARG A 418 3.03 18.15 -12.11
C ARG A 418 4.53 18.27 -12.40
N MET A 419 5.19 17.17 -12.76
CA MET A 419 6.60 17.19 -13.14
C MET A 419 6.86 17.95 -14.44
N SER A 420 5.90 17.94 -15.37
CA SER A 420 5.95 18.76 -16.59
C SER A 420 5.84 20.26 -16.28
N GLU A 421 4.95 20.63 -15.36
CA GLU A 421 4.75 22.02 -14.93
C GLU A 421 5.96 22.59 -14.17
N GLU A 422 6.79 21.77 -13.54
CA GLU A 422 8.03 22.15 -12.85
C GLU A 422 9.24 22.27 -13.80
N THR A 423 9.07 21.93 -15.09
CA THR A 423 10.12 22.08 -16.09
C THR A 423 9.96 23.42 -16.80
N HIS A 424 10.93 24.30 -16.63
CA HIS A 424 10.91 25.65 -17.18
C HIS A 424 12.09 25.89 -18.10
N VAL A 425 11.87 26.74 -19.10
CA VAL A 425 12.90 27.25 -20.02
C VAL A 425 12.94 28.76 -19.92
N ASP A 426 13.94 29.28 -19.25
CA ASP A 426 14.08 30.71 -18.98
C ASP A 426 15.11 31.35 -19.92
N SER A 427 14.73 32.49 -20.55
CA SER A 427 15.63 33.26 -21.41
C SER A 427 16.40 34.31 -20.59
N TRP A 428 17.70 34.26 -20.65
CA TRP A 428 18.60 35.19 -19.96
C TRP A 428 18.98 36.43 -20.80
N THR A 429 18.11 36.83 -21.71
CA THR A 429 18.43 37.91 -22.69
C THR A 429 18.30 39.34 -22.16
N TYR A 430 17.60 39.53 -21.06
CA TYR A 430 17.48 40.81 -20.36
C TYR A 430 17.54 40.50 -18.87
N VAL A 431 18.71 40.72 -18.31
CA VAL A 431 18.83 40.79 -16.85
C VAL A 431 18.51 42.23 -16.49
N ASP A 432 17.36 42.45 -15.85
CA ASP A 432 17.03 43.71 -15.24
C ASP A 432 18.14 44.10 -14.25
N ASP A 433 18.58 45.34 -14.27
CA ASP A 433 19.69 45.87 -13.45
C ASP A 433 19.44 45.71 -11.93
N ASP A 434 18.21 45.35 -11.52
CA ASP A 434 17.79 45.21 -10.12
C ASP A 434 17.92 43.82 -9.51
N THR A 435 18.43 42.79 -10.23
CA THR A 435 18.66 41.47 -9.65
C THR A 435 20.10 41.31 -9.15
N PRO A 436 20.32 41.23 -7.80
CA PRO A 436 21.65 41.27 -7.19
C PRO A 436 22.54 40.07 -7.46
N ASP A 437 22.02 38.94 -7.90
CA ASP A 437 22.69 37.64 -8.01
C ASP A 437 23.15 37.26 -9.42
N VAL A 438 23.13 38.17 -10.38
CA VAL A 438 23.52 37.85 -11.75
C VAL A 438 24.97 38.20 -12.01
N ASP A 439 25.69 37.18 -12.48
CA ASP A 439 27.13 37.30 -12.86
C ASP A 439 27.31 38.47 -13.85
N GLU A 440 28.20 39.40 -13.56
CA GLU A 440 28.46 40.65 -14.30
C GLU A 440 28.75 40.41 -15.80
N HIS A 441 29.25 39.20 -16.15
CA HIS A 441 29.47 38.76 -17.53
C HIS A 441 28.16 38.53 -18.32
N LEU A 442 27.05 38.16 -17.68
CA LEU A 442 25.78 37.94 -18.32
C LEU A 442 25.05 39.25 -18.67
N ARG A 443 25.41 40.35 -17.98
CA ARG A 443 24.82 41.68 -18.22
C ARG A 443 25.31 42.36 -19.51
N ARG A 444 26.39 41.85 -20.12
CA ARG A 444 27.07 42.44 -21.31
C ARG A 444 27.02 41.54 -22.55
N LEU A 445 26.12 40.60 -22.62
CA LEU A 445 26.04 39.69 -23.77
C LEU A 445 25.70 40.43 -25.06
N PRO A 446 26.46 40.21 -26.15
CA PRO A 446 26.07 40.69 -27.47
C PRO A 446 24.68 40.20 -27.85
N LEU A 447 23.90 41.04 -28.55
CA LEU A 447 22.54 40.70 -28.99
C LEU A 447 22.48 39.42 -29.86
N GLN A 448 23.62 39.02 -30.45
CA GLN A 448 23.76 37.82 -31.27
C GLN A 448 23.83 36.53 -30.45
N ILE A 449 24.13 36.60 -29.12
CA ILE A 449 24.13 35.42 -28.22
C ILE A 449 22.83 35.37 -27.44
N ARG A 450 22.21 34.22 -27.49
CA ARG A 450 21.03 33.92 -26.67
C ARG A 450 21.37 32.78 -25.70
N VAL A 451 21.01 32.95 -24.45
CA VAL A 451 21.17 31.92 -23.42
C VAL A 451 19.80 31.52 -22.91
N TYR A 452 19.51 30.23 -22.95
CA TYR A 452 18.35 29.66 -22.29
C TYR A 452 18.80 28.69 -21.21
N GLU A 453 18.27 28.82 -20.02
CA GLU A 453 18.46 27.85 -18.95
C GLU A 453 17.27 26.92 -18.90
N ILE A 454 17.55 25.61 -18.90
CA ILE A 454 16.53 24.59 -18.78
C ILE A 454 16.63 24.03 -17.36
N THR A 455 15.52 24.11 -16.62
CA THR A 455 15.41 23.62 -15.25
C THR A 455 14.37 22.51 -15.18
N GLY A 456 14.71 21.40 -14.55
CA GLY A 456 13.84 20.25 -14.40
C GLY A 456 14.17 19.08 -15.33
N PRO A 457 13.49 17.93 -15.16
CA PRO A 457 13.73 16.74 -15.98
C PRO A 457 13.09 16.91 -17.38
N LEU A 458 13.87 16.68 -18.41
CA LEU A 458 13.39 16.71 -19.80
C LEU A 458 12.86 15.34 -20.23
N PHE A 459 11.56 15.23 -20.34
CA PHE A 459 10.85 14.01 -20.71
C PHE A 459 9.64 14.35 -21.60
N PHE A 460 8.92 13.32 -22.07
CA PHE A 460 7.82 13.47 -23.02
C PHE A 460 6.77 14.52 -22.61
N GLY A 461 6.49 14.67 -21.31
CA GLY A 461 5.54 15.68 -20.79
C GLY A 461 6.08 17.12 -20.78
N ALA A 462 7.39 17.31 -20.95
CA ALA A 462 8.06 18.62 -20.92
C ALA A 462 8.77 18.97 -22.25
N ALA A 463 8.62 18.15 -23.28
CA ALA A 463 9.27 18.36 -24.58
C ALA A 463 8.81 19.66 -25.27
N ASP A 464 7.56 20.03 -25.10
CA ASP A 464 6.97 21.28 -25.64
C ASP A 464 7.71 22.53 -25.15
N ALA A 465 8.31 22.49 -23.96
CA ALA A 465 9.09 23.62 -23.43
C ALA A 465 10.31 23.95 -24.34
N ILE A 466 10.88 22.96 -24.99
CA ILE A 466 11.98 23.14 -25.95
C ILE A 466 11.46 23.75 -27.26
N GLU A 467 10.27 23.38 -27.71
CA GLU A 467 9.69 23.89 -28.95
C GLU A 467 9.31 25.37 -28.87
N HIS A 468 9.11 25.88 -27.64
CA HIS A 468 8.84 27.30 -27.37
C HIS A 468 10.09 28.19 -27.30
N ILE A 469 11.29 27.63 -27.55
CA ILE A 469 12.52 28.43 -27.63
C ILE A 469 12.46 29.32 -28.87
N VAL A 470 12.28 30.61 -28.66
CA VAL A 470 12.18 31.60 -29.74
C VAL A 470 13.57 32.02 -30.19
N VAL A 471 13.90 31.72 -31.43
CA VAL A 471 15.14 32.16 -32.06
C VAL A 471 14.86 33.39 -32.91
N LYS A 472 15.45 34.54 -32.59
CA LYS A 472 15.27 35.80 -33.32
C LYS A 472 16.28 35.86 -34.50
N ASP A 473 15.91 36.61 -35.57
CA ASP A 473 16.67 36.66 -36.82
C ASP A 473 18.10 37.22 -36.69
N PHE A 474 18.41 37.92 -35.61
CA PHE A 474 19.75 38.43 -35.36
C PHE A 474 20.62 37.52 -34.43
N THR A 475 20.11 36.33 -34.07
CA THR A 475 20.85 35.38 -33.24
C THR A 475 21.85 34.62 -34.10
N THR A 476 23.13 34.59 -33.68
CA THR A 476 24.20 33.82 -34.33
C THR A 476 24.55 32.59 -33.51
N CYS A 477 24.42 32.67 -32.19
CA CYS A 477 24.69 31.57 -31.27
C CYS A 477 23.60 31.43 -30.23
N LEU A 478 23.12 30.19 -30.04
CA LEU A 478 22.15 29.80 -29.03
C LEU A 478 22.83 28.89 -28.01
N ILE A 479 22.87 29.30 -26.75
CA ILE A 479 23.43 28.51 -25.65
C ILE A 479 22.28 27.90 -24.85
N LEU A 480 22.26 26.57 -24.72
CA LEU A 480 21.38 25.84 -23.82
C LEU A 480 22.15 25.43 -22.56
N ARG A 481 21.80 26.01 -21.42
CA ARG A 481 22.35 25.68 -20.12
C ARG A 481 21.56 24.54 -19.50
N MET A 482 22.21 23.37 -19.32
CA MET A 482 21.55 22.14 -18.86
C MET A 482 21.98 21.69 -17.46
N ARG A 483 22.58 22.59 -16.65
CA ARG A 483 23.04 22.29 -15.30
C ARG A 483 21.95 21.71 -14.40
N SER A 484 20.74 22.22 -14.56
CA SER A 484 19.58 21.84 -13.75
C SER A 484 18.72 20.74 -14.38
N VAL A 485 19.23 20.07 -15.45
CA VAL A 485 18.55 18.96 -16.12
C VAL A 485 19.09 17.63 -15.60
N PRO A 486 18.38 16.92 -14.69
CA PRO A 486 18.86 15.66 -14.11
C PRO A 486 18.67 14.46 -15.03
N ALA A 487 17.71 14.51 -15.95
CA ALA A 487 17.34 13.40 -16.83
C ALA A 487 16.85 13.90 -18.18
N LEU A 488 17.13 13.10 -19.23
CA LEU A 488 16.68 13.30 -20.60
C LEU A 488 16.15 11.98 -21.15
N ASP A 489 14.94 12.00 -21.75
CA ASP A 489 14.38 10.85 -22.45
C ASP A 489 14.47 10.98 -23.99
N SER A 490 13.96 9.98 -24.71
CA SER A 490 14.01 9.94 -26.17
C SER A 490 13.13 11.01 -26.84
N THR A 491 12.01 11.39 -26.23
CA THR A 491 11.08 12.40 -26.77
C THR A 491 11.70 13.80 -26.68
N ALA A 492 12.23 14.14 -25.51
CA ALA A 492 12.92 15.41 -25.33
C ALA A 492 14.21 15.49 -26.17
N LEU A 493 14.92 14.37 -26.37
CA LEU A 493 16.05 14.33 -27.29
C LEU A 493 15.62 14.63 -28.74
N ASN A 494 14.49 14.08 -29.19
CA ASN A 494 13.95 14.38 -30.51
C ASN A 494 13.58 15.89 -30.66
N ALA A 495 13.01 16.50 -29.60
CA ALA A 495 12.76 17.93 -29.59
C ALA A 495 14.06 18.74 -29.72
N LEU A 496 15.15 18.35 -29.03
CA LEU A 496 16.48 18.95 -29.18
C LEU A 496 17.04 18.76 -30.60
N GLN A 497 16.85 17.59 -31.22
CA GLN A 497 17.25 17.36 -32.60
C GLN A 497 16.49 18.26 -33.60
N ASN A 498 15.20 18.46 -33.36
CA ASN A 498 14.40 19.37 -34.18
C ASN A 498 14.86 20.84 -33.97
N LEU A 499 15.13 21.26 -32.77
CA LEU A 499 15.70 22.57 -32.47
C LEU A 499 17.04 22.75 -33.22
N THR A 500 17.90 21.73 -33.23
CA THR A 500 19.19 21.75 -33.95
C THR A 500 18.96 22.02 -35.44
N LYS A 501 18.03 21.30 -36.08
CA LYS A 501 17.68 21.51 -37.51
C LYS A 501 17.17 22.93 -37.76
N VAL A 502 16.36 23.49 -36.87
CA VAL A 502 15.86 24.87 -36.96
C VAL A 502 17.03 25.86 -36.86
N CYS A 503 17.97 25.63 -35.93
CA CYS A 503 19.16 26.46 -35.79
C CYS A 503 20.04 26.39 -37.02
N GLU A 504 20.31 25.19 -37.54
CA GLU A 504 21.09 24.99 -38.80
C GLU A 504 20.45 25.71 -39.99
N SER A 505 19.13 25.59 -40.17
CA SER A 505 18.41 26.26 -41.26
C SER A 505 18.51 27.79 -41.22
N LYS A 506 18.74 28.36 -40.04
CA LYS A 506 18.88 29.81 -39.79
C LYS A 506 20.36 30.25 -39.66
N GLY A 507 21.32 29.35 -39.84
CA GLY A 507 22.75 29.65 -39.68
C GLY A 507 23.15 29.95 -38.22
N ILE A 508 22.45 29.38 -37.26
CA ILE A 508 22.68 29.58 -35.83
C ILE A 508 23.43 28.39 -35.24
N THR A 509 24.52 28.65 -34.57
CA THR A 509 25.28 27.60 -33.86
C THR A 509 24.64 27.32 -32.52
N LEU A 510 24.30 26.03 -32.27
CA LEU A 510 23.75 25.57 -31.02
C LEU A 510 24.89 25.08 -30.11
N VAL A 511 24.99 25.64 -28.89
CA VAL A 511 26.00 25.32 -27.89
C VAL A 511 25.34 24.81 -26.62
N PHE A 512 25.88 23.73 -26.04
CA PHE A 512 25.40 23.16 -24.78
C PHE A 512 26.39 23.48 -23.64
N SER A 513 25.84 23.93 -22.51
CA SER A 513 26.59 24.24 -21.32
C SER A 513 26.22 23.35 -20.16
N HIS A 514 27.21 22.72 -19.52
CA HIS A 514 27.08 21.94 -18.29
C HIS A 514 26.01 20.84 -18.40
N VAL A 515 26.18 19.91 -19.35
CA VAL A 515 25.30 18.75 -19.51
C VAL A 515 25.64 17.71 -18.43
N ASN A 516 24.67 17.30 -17.63
CA ASN A 516 24.84 16.30 -16.58
C ASN A 516 25.09 14.89 -17.15
N GLU A 517 25.54 13.96 -16.30
CA GLU A 517 26.01 12.62 -16.70
C GLU A 517 24.94 11.80 -17.43
N GLN A 518 23.68 11.78 -16.95
CA GLN A 518 22.61 10.99 -17.57
C GLN A 518 22.20 11.57 -18.93
N PRO A 519 21.88 12.88 -19.08
CA PRO A 519 21.62 13.49 -20.39
C PRO A 519 22.78 13.29 -21.37
N MET A 520 24.03 13.47 -20.92
CA MET A 520 25.19 13.27 -21.78
C MET A 520 25.30 11.83 -22.29
N LYS A 521 25.07 10.83 -21.45
CA LYS A 521 25.06 9.42 -21.88
C LYS A 521 24.01 9.15 -22.96
N VAL A 522 22.82 9.74 -22.84
CA VAL A 522 21.76 9.60 -23.84
C VAL A 522 22.15 10.27 -25.16
N MET A 523 22.68 11.50 -25.09
CA MET A 523 23.12 12.26 -26.26
C MET A 523 24.27 11.58 -27.03
N VAL A 524 25.24 11.01 -26.30
CA VAL A 524 26.35 10.26 -26.91
C VAL A 524 25.85 8.99 -27.57
N LYS A 525 25.00 8.22 -26.86
CA LYS A 525 24.47 6.94 -27.38
C LYS A 525 23.61 7.12 -28.64
N SER A 526 22.93 8.25 -28.77
CA SER A 526 22.06 8.57 -29.91
C SER A 526 22.81 9.19 -31.10
N GLY A 527 24.10 9.48 -30.99
CA GLY A 527 24.86 10.22 -32.00
C GLY A 527 24.58 11.72 -32.04
N PHE A 528 23.80 12.25 -31.07
CA PHE A 528 23.45 13.67 -31.04
C PHE A 528 24.65 14.58 -30.81
N VAL A 529 25.65 14.12 -30.05
CA VAL A 529 26.89 14.86 -29.82
C VAL A 529 27.71 15.02 -31.11
N ASP A 530 27.69 14.00 -31.98
CA ASP A 530 28.39 14.07 -33.26
C ASP A 530 27.61 14.93 -34.28
N LEU A 531 26.28 15.00 -34.19
CA LEU A 531 25.42 15.88 -34.98
C LEU A 531 25.68 17.36 -34.70
N VAL A 532 25.73 17.72 -33.42
CA VAL A 532 25.92 19.13 -32.98
C VAL A 532 27.38 19.57 -33.07
N GLY A 533 28.30 18.62 -33.00
CA GLY A 533 29.75 18.84 -32.87
C GLY A 533 30.25 18.84 -31.43
N LYS A 534 31.29 18.06 -31.16
CA LYS A 534 31.83 17.88 -29.77
C LYS A 534 32.35 19.17 -29.15
N GLU A 535 32.83 20.07 -29.99
CA GLU A 535 33.31 21.39 -29.62
C GLU A 535 32.24 22.30 -29.04
N ASN A 536 30.98 22.05 -29.37
CA ASN A 536 29.83 22.81 -28.90
C ASN A 536 29.31 22.34 -27.53
N PHE A 537 29.92 21.32 -26.91
CA PHE A 537 29.61 20.87 -25.56
C PHE A 537 30.62 21.41 -24.55
N CYS A 538 30.23 22.45 -23.85
CA CYS A 538 31.11 23.18 -22.92
C CYS A 538 30.90 22.74 -21.47
N PRO A 539 31.95 22.64 -20.64
CA PRO A 539 31.87 22.16 -19.26
C PRO A 539 31.14 23.11 -18.31
N ASN A 540 31.05 24.38 -18.65
CA ASN A 540 30.40 25.42 -17.84
C ASN A 540 29.99 26.62 -18.72
N ILE A 541 29.21 27.53 -18.15
CA ILE A 541 28.65 28.67 -18.87
C ILE A 541 29.76 29.64 -19.36
N ARG A 542 30.84 29.83 -18.63
CA ARG A 542 31.94 30.71 -19.06
C ARG A 542 32.60 30.17 -20.33
N ALA A 543 32.95 28.88 -20.34
CA ALA A 543 33.51 28.25 -21.54
C ALA A 543 32.54 28.31 -22.73
N ALA A 544 31.24 28.20 -22.50
CA ALA A 544 30.23 28.32 -23.56
C ALA A 544 30.13 29.77 -24.10
N LEU A 545 30.23 30.77 -23.24
CA LEU A 545 30.26 32.19 -23.65
C LEU A 545 31.53 32.52 -24.43
N ASP A 546 32.72 32.10 -23.93
CA ASP A 546 33.98 32.28 -24.65
C ASP A 546 33.98 31.62 -26.03
N HIS A 547 33.32 30.44 -26.13
CA HIS A 547 33.15 29.74 -27.40
C HIS A 547 32.19 30.49 -28.34
N ALA A 548 31.05 30.98 -27.84
CA ALA A 548 30.09 31.76 -28.60
C ALA A 548 30.68 33.08 -29.12
N GLU A 549 31.53 33.78 -28.34
CA GLU A 549 32.23 34.98 -28.79
C GLU A 549 33.20 34.69 -29.96
N LYS A 550 33.88 33.56 -29.94
CA LYS A 550 34.75 33.12 -31.04
C LYS A 550 33.96 32.84 -32.32
N ILE A 551 32.80 32.20 -32.19
CA ILE A 551 31.88 31.94 -33.32
C ILE A 551 31.43 33.26 -33.98
N ILE A 552 31.06 34.26 -33.17
CA ILE A 552 30.66 35.56 -33.71
C ILE A 552 31.81 36.31 -34.37
N ALA A 553 33.02 36.21 -33.81
CA ALA A 553 34.24 36.84 -34.39
C ALA A 553 34.61 36.23 -35.75
N THR A 554 34.36 34.93 -35.94
CA THR A 554 34.61 34.22 -37.24
C THR A 554 33.48 34.39 -38.24
N ALA A 555 32.30 34.79 -37.85
CA ALA A 555 31.13 35.03 -38.71
C ALA A 555 31.11 36.47 -39.28
N LYS A 556 31.95 37.36 -38.79
CA LYS A 556 32.23 38.70 -39.32
C LYS A 556 33.33 38.64 -40.37
#